data_98f0b8992d72f1acdc9c9e1ef4bf3eb9
#
_entry.id   98f0b8992d72f1acdc9c9e1ef4bf3eb9
#
_cell.length_a   1.000
_cell.length_b   1.000
_cell.length_c   1.000
_cell.angle_alpha   90.00
_cell.angle_beta   90.00
_cell.angle_gamma   90.00
#
_symmetry.space_group_name_H-M   'P 1'
#
loop_
_entity.id
_entity.type
_entity.pdbx_description
1 polymer ?
#
loop_
_entity_poly.entity_id
_entity_poly.type
_entity_poly.pdbx_seq_one_letter_code
_entity_poly.pdbx_strand_id
1 'polypeptide(L)'
;EVITNQQIANVEALDGTCQNWGQGVNFDEENRPIGAVSYQEKYGDYQANFIGADEKKIYLTFDEGYEYGCTPQILDTLKEKGVKATFFVTEPYAKAQPELVQRMIDEGHEIGNHSVTHPSEGLPSQSLEQQKNEVMENHQYIKDNFGYDMHLFRFPAGKFSDQSLAVVNNCNYKSVFWSFAYKDYDVNNQPGESEALQKLKDRMHPGAIYLLHAESTTNTAILGRFIDAAQAAGYEVVAFQ
;
A
#
# COMPACT_ATOMS: atom_id res chain seq x y z
N GLU A 1 7.34 8.99 -18.95
CA GLU A 1 6.21 9.89 -19.20
C GLU A 1 5.54 10.20 -17.87
N VAL A 2 5.47 11.49 -17.49
CA VAL A 2 4.80 11.90 -16.25
C VAL A 2 3.30 11.85 -16.52
N ILE A 3 2.59 10.92 -15.88
CA ILE A 3 1.14 10.83 -15.99
C ILE A 3 0.55 11.98 -15.15
N THR A 4 -0.22 12.85 -15.79
CA THR A 4 -0.92 13.95 -15.11
C THR A 4 -2.37 13.56 -14.91
N ASN A 5 -2.82 13.54 -13.65
CA ASN A 5 -4.23 13.30 -13.34
C ASN A 5 -5.09 14.49 -13.71
N GLN A 6 -6.35 14.23 -14.06
CA GLN A 6 -7.32 15.28 -14.18
C GLN A 6 -7.53 15.94 -12.82
N GLN A 7 -7.38 17.26 -12.74
CA GLN A 7 -7.52 18.00 -11.48
C GLN A 7 -8.98 18.07 -11.04
N ILE A 8 -9.21 17.92 -9.75
CA ILE A 8 -10.52 18.06 -9.11
C ILE A 8 -10.62 19.47 -8.56
N ALA A 9 -11.63 20.23 -9.02
CA ALA A 9 -11.87 21.60 -8.58
C ALA A 9 -12.68 21.63 -7.27
N ASN A 10 -12.62 22.78 -6.56
CA ASN A 10 -13.42 23.06 -5.36
C ASN A 10 -13.32 21.99 -4.28
N VAL A 11 -12.10 21.58 -3.97
CA VAL A 11 -11.83 20.52 -2.99
C VAL A 11 -12.44 20.85 -1.62
N GLU A 12 -12.42 22.13 -1.24
CA GLU A 12 -13.01 22.61 0.02
C GLU A 12 -14.51 22.38 0.14
N ALA A 13 -15.21 22.21 -0.97
CA ALA A 13 -16.65 21.95 -1.01
C ALA A 13 -16.98 20.44 -0.89
N LEU A 14 -15.98 19.58 -0.99
CA LEU A 14 -16.18 18.14 -0.85
C LEU A 14 -16.32 17.75 0.62
N ASP A 15 -16.87 16.56 0.86
CA ASP A 15 -17.05 16.03 2.21
C ASP A 15 -15.68 15.78 2.87
N GLY A 16 -15.48 16.42 4.03
CA GLY A 16 -14.26 16.24 4.83
C GLY A 16 -14.38 15.20 5.93
N THR A 17 -15.51 14.50 6.01
CA THR A 17 -15.73 13.47 7.04
C THR A 17 -14.72 12.34 6.90
N CYS A 18 -14.03 12.03 7.99
CA CYS A 18 -13.05 10.94 8.02
C CYS A 18 -13.73 9.58 7.95
N GLN A 19 -13.28 8.76 7.02
CA GLN A 19 -13.66 7.36 6.90
C GLN A 19 -12.47 6.49 7.26
N ASN A 20 -12.75 5.34 7.90
CA ASN A 20 -11.73 4.33 8.21
C ASN A 20 -11.91 3.17 7.26
N TRP A 21 -10.89 2.91 6.41
CA TRP A 21 -10.98 1.81 5.48
C TRP A 21 -10.68 0.47 6.15
N GLY A 22 -11.43 -0.55 5.76
CA GLY A 22 -11.20 -1.95 6.07
C GLY A 22 -11.99 -2.81 5.10
N GLN A 23 -11.42 -3.94 4.68
CA GLN A 23 -12.03 -4.80 3.65
C GLN A 23 -13.31 -5.51 4.11
N GLY A 24 -13.58 -5.55 5.40
CA GLY A 24 -14.76 -6.25 5.94
C GLY A 24 -14.63 -7.77 5.89
N VAL A 25 -15.78 -8.43 6.05
CA VAL A 25 -15.86 -9.90 6.19
C VAL A 25 -16.84 -10.53 5.19
N ASN A 26 -17.34 -9.77 4.24
CA ASN A 26 -18.26 -10.25 3.22
C ASN A 26 -17.57 -10.31 1.86
N PHE A 27 -17.72 -11.43 1.17
CA PHE A 27 -17.02 -11.73 -0.06
C PHE A 27 -18.02 -12.14 -1.14
N ASP A 28 -17.67 -11.87 -2.40
CA ASP A 28 -18.44 -12.32 -3.54
C ASP A 28 -18.05 -13.77 -3.96
N GLU A 29 -18.60 -14.25 -5.06
CA GLU A 29 -18.35 -15.61 -5.57
C GLU A 29 -16.88 -15.84 -5.97
N GLU A 30 -16.14 -14.77 -6.28
CA GLU A 30 -14.72 -14.81 -6.62
C GLU A 30 -13.82 -14.57 -5.42
N ASN A 31 -14.38 -14.54 -4.22
CA ASN A 31 -13.68 -14.26 -2.96
C ASN A 31 -13.18 -12.82 -2.83
N ARG A 32 -13.70 -11.90 -3.65
CA ARG A 32 -13.36 -10.48 -3.56
C ARG A 32 -14.17 -9.83 -2.43
N PRO A 33 -13.56 -8.97 -1.59
CA PRO A 33 -14.33 -8.24 -0.59
C PRO A 33 -15.37 -7.34 -1.26
N ILE A 34 -16.64 -7.51 -0.88
CA ILE A 34 -17.74 -6.73 -1.45
C ILE A 34 -17.53 -5.24 -1.23
N GLY A 35 -17.04 -4.86 -0.04
CA GLY A 35 -16.72 -3.46 0.26
C GLY A 35 -15.64 -2.87 -0.65
N ALA A 36 -14.61 -3.65 -0.96
CA ALA A 36 -13.54 -3.20 -1.85
C ALA A 36 -14.06 -2.95 -3.28
N VAL A 37 -14.87 -3.86 -3.80
CA VAL A 37 -15.50 -3.70 -5.12
C VAL A 37 -16.39 -2.48 -5.15
N SER A 38 -17.22 -2.27 -4.11
CA SER A 38 -18.13 -1.14 -3.99
C SER A 38 -17.38 0.20 -3.91
N TYR A 39 -16.34 0.28 -3.08
CA TYR A 39 -15.55 1.50 -2.93
C TYR A 39 -14.71 1.79 -4.19
N GLN A 40 -14.27 0.77 -4.88
CA GLN A 40 -13.59 0.93 -6.16
C GLN A 40 -14.49 1.63 -7.19
N GLU A 41 -15.75 1.25 -7.27
CA GLU A 41 -16.73 1.92 -8.14
C GLU A 41 -16.98 3.35 -7.69
N LYS A 42 -17.14 3.57 -6.39
CA LYS A 42 -17.46 4.87 -5.82
C LYS A 42 -16.33 5.89 -5.98
N TYR A 43 -15.09 5.47 -5.80
CA TYR A 43 -13.95 6.38 -5.70
C TYR A 43 -12.92 6.25 -6.84
N GLY A 44 -13.21 5.45 -7.85
CA GLY A 44 -12.30 5.28 -8.99
C GLY A 44 -11.96 6.60 -9.69
N ASP A 45 -12.90 7.52 -9.77
CA ASP A 45 -12.69 8.83 -10.39
C ASP A 45 -11.71 9.73 -9.60
N TYR A 46 -11.47 9.42 -8.34
CA TYR A 46 -10.44 10.05 -7.52
C TYR A 46 -9.06 9.40 -7.68
N GLN A 47 -8.89 8.49 -8.64
CA GLN A 47 -7.70 7.65 -8.78
C GLN A 47 -7.42 6.81 -7.51
N ALA A 48 -8.46 6.46 -6.76
CA ALA A 48 -8.36 5.62 -5.58
C ALA A 48 -8.53 4.14 -5.96
N ASN A 49 -7.68 3.29 -5.38
CA ASN A 49 -7.63 1.87 -5.69
C ASN A 49 -7.79 1.07 -4.39
N PHE A 50 -8.87 0.32 -4.30
CA PHE A 50 -9.19 -0.56 -3.16
C PHE A 50 -8.99 -2.03 -3.53
N ILE A 51 -9.06 -2.34 -4.81
CA ILE A 51 -8.85 -3.64 -5.41
C ILE A 51 -8.40 -3.40 -6.86
N GLY A 52 -7.58 -4.28 -7.39
CA GLY A 52 -7.18 -4.21 -8.80
C GLY A 52 -8.26 -4.71 -9.76
N ALA A 53 -7.96 -4.67 -11.04
CA ALA A 53 -8.84 -5.22 -12.07
C ALA A 53 -9.14 -6.70 -11.81
N ASP A 54 -10.27 -7.17 -12.33
CA ASP A 54 -10.69 -8.58 -12.22
C ASP A 54 -9.83 -9.49 -13.11
N GLU A 55 -8.58 -9.63 -12.71
CA GLU A 55 -7.55 -10.43 -13.35
C GLU A 55 -6.83 -11.25 -12.30
N LYS A 56 -6.29 -12.40 -12.66
CA LYS A 56 -5.52 -13.25 -11.74
C LYS A 56 -4.16 -12.66 -11.40
N LYS A 57 -4.17 -11.50 -10.74
CA LYS A 57 -3.00 -10.80 -10.22
C LYS A 57 -3.13 -10.57 -8.74
N ILE A 58 -2.02 -10.71 -8.04
CA ILE A 58 -1.88 -10.36 -6.62
C ILE A 58 -0.80 -9.29 -6.52
N TYR A 59 -1.12 -8.21 -5.82
CA TYR A 59 -0.22 -7.11 -5.55
C TYR A 59 0.23 -7.19 -4.10
N LEU A 60 1.51 -7.50 -3.89
CA LEU A 60 2.10 -7.46 -2.56
C LEU A 60 2.54 -6.03 -2.25
N THR A 61 2.04 -5.49 -1.15
CA THR A 61 2.42 -4.16 -0.68
C THR A 61 2.85 -4.24 0.79
N PHE A 62 3.89 -3.46 1.12
CA PHE A 62 4.46 -3.38 2.46
C PHE A 62 4.46 -1.92 2.91
N ASP A 63 3.99 -1.66 4.12
CA ASP A 63 4.12 -0.35 4.74
C ASP A 63 5.41 -0.32 5.56
N GLU A 64 6.21 0.72 5.36
CA GLU A 64 7.53 0.90 5.94
C GLU A 64 7.59 2.21 6.72
N GLY A 65 7.24 2.16 8.00
CA GLY A 65 7.38 3.30 8.92
C GLY A 65 8.49 3.12 9.93
N TYR A 66 8.81 1.88 10.25
CA TYR A 66 9.86 1.49 11.20
C TYR A 66 10.57 0.24 10.70
N GLU A 67 11.91 0.18 10.82
CA GLU A 67 12.69 -0.98 10.42
C GLU A 67 12.93 -1.89 11.63
N TYR A 68 12.38 -3.10 11.59
CA TYR A 68 12.53 -4.11 12.63
C TYR A 68 13.61 -5.15 12.29
N GLY A 69 14.26 -5.02 11.13
CA GLY A 69 15.31 -5.93 10.68
C GLY A 69 14.85 -7.01 9.71
N CYS A 70 13.58 -7.02 9.32
CA CYS A 70 13.02 -8.03 8.41
C CYS A 70 13.13 -7.67 6.94
N THR A 71 13.21 -6.38 6.59
CA THR A 71 13.19 -5.92 5.20
C THR A 71 14.26 -6.56 4.33
N PRO A 72 15.53 -6.72 4.78
CA PRO A 72 16.53 -7.40 3.95
C PRO A 72 16.11 -8.82 3.54
N GLN A 73 15.57 -9.60 4.45
CA GLN A 73 15.09 -10.97 4.17
C GLN A 73 13.89 -10.97 3.24
N ILE A 74 12.96 -10.01 3.40
CA ILE A 74 11.82 -9.84 2.50
C ILE A 74 12.31 -9.58 1.08
N LEU A 75 13.28 -8.68 0.91
CA LEU A 75 13.87 -8.38 -0.38
C LEU A 75 14.59 -9.59 -0.98
N ASP A 76 15.33 -10.35 -0.16
CA ASP A 76 15.98 -11.59 -0.60
C ASP A 76 14.96 -12.58 -1.14
N THR A 77 13.85 -12.78 -0.43
CA THR A 77 12.77 -13.69 -0.84
C THR A 77 12.12 -13.25 -2.15
N LEU A 78 11.81 -11.97 -2.28
CA LEU A 78 11.22 -11.43 -3.53
C LEU A 78 12.16 -11.64 -4.71
N LYS A 79 13.46 -11.43 -4.51
CA LYS A 79 14.47 -11.65 -5.54
C LYS A 79 14.57 -13.12 -5.92
N GLU A 80 14.61 -14.02 -4.94
CA GLU A 80 14.65 -15.47 -5.16
C GLU A 80 13.44 -15.96 -5.94
N LYS A 81 12.24 -15.43 -5.63
CA LYS A 81 11.00 -15.81 -6.31
C LYS A 81 10.78 -15.07 -7.63
N GLY A 82 11.62 -14.11 -7.96
CA GLY A 82 11.53 -13.34 -9.20
C GLY A 82 10.29 -12.45 -9.28
N VAL A 83 9.79 -11.95 -8.15
CA VAL A 83 8.61 -11.10 -8.09
C VAL A 83 8.95 -9.71 -7.59
N LYS A 84 8.12 -8.72 -7.97
CA LYS A 84 8.25 -7.33 -7.53
C LYS A 84 7.09 -6.98 -6.62
N ALA A 85 7.35 -6.10 -5.64
CA ALA A 85 6.37 -5.60 -4.68
C ALA A 85 6.38 -4.08 -4.66
N THR A 86 5.46 -3.50 -3.91
CA THR A 86 5.38 -2.06 -3.67
C THR A 86 5.65 -1.79 -2.19
N PHE A 87 6.56 -0.87 -1.91
CA PHE A 87 6.92 -0.45 -0.56
C PHE A 87 6.47 0.98 -0.34
N PHE A 88 5.55 1.20 0.58
CA PHE A 88 5.09 2.53 0.95
C PHE A 88 5.92 3.04 2.11
N VAL A 89 6.76 4.03 1.85
CA VAL A 89 7.73 4.53 2.81
C VAL A 89 7.34 5.90 3.34
N THR A 90 7.48 6.10 4.66
CA THR A 90 7.41 7.43 5.24
C THR A 90 8.73 8.17 5.01
N GLU A 91 8.71 9.51 5.09
CA GLU A 91 9.94 10.28 4.96
C GLU A 91 10.96 9.93 6.05
N PRO A 92 10.59 9.80 7.35
CA PRO A 92 11.53 9.37 8.39
C PRO A 92 12.15 7.99 8.12
N TYR A 93 11.38 7.05 7.57
CA TYR A 93 11.91 5.74 7.20
C TYR A 93 13.00 5.87 6.13
N ALA A 94 12.72 6.64 5.08
CA ALA A 94 13.69 6.83 3.99
C ALA A 94 14.96 7.53 4.48
N LYS A 95 14.84 8.48 5.44
CA LYS A 95 15.99 9.14 6.05
C LYS A 95 16.83 8.19 6.90
N ALA A 96 16.17 7.30 7.64
CA ALA A 96 16.84 6.35 8.53
C ALA A 96 17.43 5.15 7.79
N GLN A 97 16.81 4.75 6.69
CA GLN A 97 17.15 3.52 5.95
C GLN A 97 17.44 3.79 4.46
N PRO A 98 18.36 4.72 4.13
CA PRO A 98 18.60 5.07 2.73
C PRO A 98 19.10 3.90 1.89
N GLU A 99 19.90 3.01 2.48
CA GLU A 99 20.44 1.84 1.78
C GLU A 99 19.37 0.83 1.40
N LEU A 100 18.38 0.63 2.30
CA LEU A 100 17.26 -0.27 2.01
C LEU A 100 16.34 0.30 0.93
N VAL A 101 16.04 1.60 1.00
CA VAL A 101 15.23 2.25 -0.04
C VAL A 101 15.95 2.18 -1.40
N GLN A 102 17.25 2.46 -1.43
CA GLN A 102 18.02 2.34 -2.66
C GLN A 102 18.02 0.90 -3.19
N ARG A 103 18.14 -0.08 -2.31
CA ARG A 103 18.07 -1.50 -2.69
C ARG A 103 16.71 -1.86 -3.30
N MET A 104 15.61 -1.37 -2.70
CA MET A 104 14.26 -1.56 -3.25
C MET A 104 14.19 -1.06 -4.69
N ILE A 105 14.70 0.14 -4.94
CA ILE A 105 14.72 0.77 -6.26
C ILE A 105 15.59 -0.04 -7.24
N ASP A 106 16.80 -0.37 -6.83
CA ASP A 106 17.77 -1.08 -7.66
C ASP A 106 17.27 -2.49 -8.06
N GLU A 107 16.50 -3.14 -7.19
CA GLU A 107 15.94 -4.45 -7.45
C GLU A 107 14.58 -4.39 -8.17
N GLY A 108 14.13 -3.20 -8.57
CA GLY A 108 12.97 -3.01 -9.45
C GLY A 108 11.62 -2.98 -8.76
N HIS A 109 11.59 -2.75 -7.45
CA HIS A 109 10.32 -2.58 -6.72
C HIS A 109 9.76 -1.17 -6.90
N GLU A 110 8.45 -1.02 -6.71
CA GLU A 110 7.81 0.29 -6.68
C GLU A 110 7.94 0.90 -5.29
N ILE A 111 8.32 2.19 -5.24
CA ILE A 111 8.31 2.96 -4.01
C ILE A 111 7.07 3.83 -4.00
N GLY A 112 6.25 3.65 -2.99
CA GLY A 112 5.08 4.48 -2.73
C GLY A 112 5.31 5.44 -1.57
N ASN A 113 4.49 6.46 -1.50
CA ASN A 113 4.54 7.54 -0.51
C ASN A 113 3.58 7.22 0.65
N HIS A 114 4.11 7.15 1.86
CA HIS A 114 3.30 6.90 3.07
C HIS A 114 3.33 8.10 4.02
N SER A 115 3.42 9.31 3.49
CA SER A 115 3.43 10.60 4.17
C SER A 115 4.75 10.95 4.89
N VAL A 116 4.76 12.13 5.52
CA VAL A 116 5.89 12.62 6.31
C VAL A 116 5.76 12.18 7.76
N THR A 117 4.64 12.53 8.42
CA THR A 117 4.50 12.34 9.87
C THR A 117 3.67 11.12 10.26
N HIS A 118 3.01 10.48 9.29
CA HIS A 118 2.07 9.38 9.55
C HIS A 118 1.10 9.74 10.69
N PRO A 119 0.24 10.78 10.51
CA PRO A 119 -0.62 11.25 11.60
C PRO A 119 -1.56 10.15 12.08
N SER A 120 -1.59 9.89 13.39
CA SER A 120 -2.39 8.82 13.99
C SER A 120 -3.89 9.01 13.78
N GLU A 121 -4.34 10.27 13.72
CA GLU A 121 -5.74 10.61 13.44
C GLU A 121 -6.03 10.65 11.93
N GLY A 122 -5.04 10.39 11.09
CA GLY A 122 -5.15 10.37 9.63
C GLY A 122 -5.04 11.73 8.97
N LEU A 123 -4.83 11.72 7.66
CA LEU A 123 -4.76 12.94 6.86
C LEU A 123 -5.98 13.86 7.02
N PRO A 124 -7.23 13.35 7.08
CA PRO A 124 -8.40 14.23 7.22
C PRO A 124 -8.42 15.10 8.48
N SER A 125 -7.62 14.78 9.50
CA SER A 125 -7.51 15.61 10.72
C SER A 125 -6.74 16.91 10.48
N GLN A 126 -6.06 17.04 9.35
CA GLN A 126 -5.22 18.18 9.02
C GLN A 126 -5.93 19.13 8.04
N SER A 127 -5.43 20.38 7.96
CA SER A 127 -5.88 21.30 6.93
C SER A 127 -5.53 20.77 5.53
N LEU A 128 -6.22 21.25 4.50
CA LEU A 128 -5.94 20.82 3.13
C LEU A 128 -4.50 21.14 2.71
N GLU A 129 -3.96 22.27 3.16
CA GLU A 129 -2.56 22.64 2.91
C GLU A 129 -1.59 21.65 3.58
N GLN A 130 -1.84 21.28 4.84
CA GLN A 130 -1.01 20.30 5.54
C GLN A 130 -1.10 18.92 4.90
N GLN A 131 -2.28 18.51 4.44
CA GLN A 131 -2.45 17.26 3.70
C GLN A 131 -1.58 17.23 2.44
N LYS A 132 -1.59 18.31 1.68
CA LYS A 132 -0.73 18.45 0.49
C LYS A 132 0.75 18.36 0.88
N ASN A 133 1.16 19.01 1.96
CA ASN A 133 2.53 18.98 2.43
C ASN A 133 2.96 17.57 2.87
N GLU A 134 2.08 16.81 3.51
CA GLU A 134 2.34 15.41 3.87
C GLU A 134 2.66 14.54 2.65
N VAL A 135 2.09 14.85 1.51
CA VAL A 135 2.38 14.15 0.26
C VAL A 135 3.65 14.72 -0.41
N MET A 136 3.71 16.03 -0.59
CA MET A 136 4.70 16.65 -1.48
C MET A 136 6.08 16.81 -0.83
N GLU A 137 6.17 16.95 0.49
CA GLU A 137 7.49 16.98 1.16
C GLU A 137 8.21 15.64 1.03
N ASN A 138 7.51 14.53 1.27
CA ASN A 138 8.10 13.21 1.09
C ASN A 138 8.40 12.94 -0.39
N HIS A 139 7.51 13.36 -1.29
CA HIS A 139 7.74 13.27 -2.73
C HIS A 139 9.07 13.94 -3.12
N GLN A 140 9.26 15.17 -2.67
CA GLN A 140 10.48 15.94 -2.98
C GLN A 140 11.72 15.33 -2.33
N TYR A 141 11.60 14.84 -1.09
CA TYR A 141 12.68 14.16 -0.41
C TYR A 141 13.18 12.94 -1.19
N ILE A 142 12.27 12.09 -1.62
CA ILE A 142 12.60 10.88 -2.39
C ILE A 142 13.21 11.26 -3.76
N LYS A 143 12.65 12.27 -4.41
CA LYS A 143 13.17 12.79 -5.68
C LYS A 143 14.60 13.28 -5.54
N ASP A 144 14.86 14.11 -4.54
CA ASP A 144 16.16 14.74 -4.34
C ASP A 144 17.25 13.75 -3.93
N ASN A 145 16.89 12.76 -3.12
CA ASN A 145 17.88 11.83 -2.55
C ASN A 145 18.04 10.52 -3.32
N PHE A 146 17.04 10.10 -4.09
CA PHE A 146 17.06 8.83 -4.81
C PHE A 146 16.82 8.99 -6.32
N GLY A 147 16.46 10.18 -6.80
CA GLY A 147 16.13 10.40 -8.20
C GLY A 147 14.88 9.64 -8.66
N TYR A 148 13.99 9.30 -7.73
CA TYR A 148 12.82 8.47 -7.98
C TYR A 148 11.55 9.31 -7.93
N ASP A 149 10.69 9.16 -8.93
CA ASP A 149 9.39 9.83 -9.00
C ASP A 149 8.30 8.91 -8.47
N MET A 150 7.85 9.14 -7.23
CA MET A 150 6.72 8.39 -6.67
C MET A 150 5.41 8.85 -7.29
N HIS A 151 4.48 7.92 -7.47
CA HIS A 151 3.14 8.21 -7.99
C HIS A 151 2.03 7.42 -7.29
N LEU A 152 2.37 6.65 -6.26
CA LEU A 152 1.44 5.88 -5.44
C LEU A 152 1.49 6.39 -4.00
N PHE A 153 0.32 6.58 -3.40
CA PHE A 153 0.19 7.06 -2.03
C PHE A 153 -0.70 6.12 -1.23
N ARG A 154 -0.28 5.80 0.00
CA ARG A 154 -1.12 5.07 0.95
C ARG A 154 -1.42 5.95 2.16
N PHE A 155 -2.71 6.10 2.44
CA PHE A 155 -3.18 6.91 3.55
C PHE A 155 -2.76 6.33 4.89
N PRO A 156 -2.14 7.13 5.78
CA PRO A 156 -1.84 6.69 7.15
C PRO A 156 -3.08 6.16 7.86
N ALA A 157 -2.94 4.99 8.47
CA ALA A 157 -4.00 4.27 9.18
C ALA A 157 -5.24 3.94 8.33
N GLY A 158 -5.17 4.05 7.00
CA GLY A 158 -6.32 3.85 6.12
C GLY A 158 -7.43 4.88 6.28
N LYS A 159 -7.14 6.02 6.90
CA LYS A 159 -8.11 7.09 7.16
C LYS A 159 -8.09 8.09 6.03
N PHE A 160 -9.25 8.35 5.45
CA PHE A 160 -9.39 9.23 4.29
C PHE A 160 -10.74 9.98 4.33
N SER A 161 -10.86 11.00 3.51
CA SER A 161 -12.11 11.71 3.21
C SER A 161 -12.18 11.98 1.72
N ASP A 162 -13.33 12.39 1.23
CA ASP A 162 -13.47 12.82 -0.17
C ASP A 162 -12.48 13.96 -0.47
N GLN A 163 -12.36 14.92 0.46
CA GLN A 163 -11.39 16.01 0.33
C GLN A 163 -9.96 15.48 0.24
N SER A 164 -9.57 14.56 1.13
CA SER A 164 -8.20 14.04 1.14
C SER A 164 -7.88 13.23 -0.11
N LEU A 165 -8.83 12.47 -0.65
CA LEU A 165 -8.66 11.79 -1.92
C LEU A 165 -8.41 12.78 -3.06
N ALA A 166 -9.16 13.87 -3.09
CA ALA A 166 -8.98 14.91 -4.09
C ALA A 166 -7.61 15.61 -3.98
N VAL A 167 -7.15 15.90 -2.75
CA VAL A 167 -5.81 16.47 -2.52
C VAL A 167 -4.73 15.56 -3.10
N VAL A 168 -4.80 14.28 -2.81
CA VAL A 168 -3.81 13.29 -3.30
C VAL A 168 -3.88 13.16 -4.81
N ASN A 169 -5.09 13.08 -5.39
CA ASN A 169 -5.27 13.09 -6.84
C ASN A 169 -4.62 14.31 -7.49
N ASN A 170 -4.82 15.49 -6.88
CA ASN A 170 -4.31 16.75 -7.43
C ASN A 170 -2.79 16.90 -7.29
N CYS A 171 -2.14 16.02 -6.52
CA CYS A 171 -0.69 15.88 -6.49
C CYS A 171 -0.16 14.90 -7.56
N ASN A 172 -1.00 14.45 -8.46
CA ASN A 172 -0.70 13.45 -9.50
C ASN A 172 -0.34 12.07 -8.95
N TYR A 173 -1.02 11.67 -7.89
CA TYR A 173 -0.87 10.36 -7.26
C TYR A 173 -2.11 9.49 -7.48
N LYS A 174 -1.91 8.19 -7.45
CA LYS A 174 -2.97 7.21 -7.22
C LYS A 174 -2.96 6.85 -5.74
N SER A 175 -4.14 6.84 -5.12
CA SER A 175 -4.29 6.31 -3.75
C SER A 175 -4.43 4.81 -3.82
N VAL A 176 -3.68 4.09 -2.97
CA VAL A 176 -3.70 2.62 -2.94
C VAL A 176 -4.05 2.15 -1.53
N PHE A 177 -5.26 1.66 -1.38
CA PHE A 177 -5.72 0.98 -0.17
C PHE A 177 -5.39 -0.51 -0.28
N TRP A 178 -6.23 -1.39 0.24
CA TRP A 178 -6.00 -2.84 0.20
C TRP A 178 -7.33 -3.59 0.15
N SER A 179 -7.28 -4.81 -0.34
CA SER A 179 -8.41 -5.75 -0.28
C SER A 179 -8.14 -6.92 0.67
N PHE A 180 -6.94 -7.00 1.22
CA PHE A 180 -6.60 -7.90 2.31
C PHE A 180 -5.62 -7.23 3.27
N ALA A 181 -5.94 -7.31 4.56
CA ALA A 181 -5.02 -7.02 5.66
C ALA A 181 -5.42 -7.88 6.86
N TYR A 182 -4.48 -8.13 7.74
CA TYR A 182 -4.74 -8.88 8.97
C TYR A 182 -3.84 -8.35 10.09
N LYS A 183 -4.05 -8.85 11.30
CA LYS A 183 -3.33 -8.36 12.47
C LYS A 183 -1.90 -8.94 12.52
N ASP A 184 -1.00 -8.33 11.78
CA ASP A 184 0.39 -8.73 11.65
C ASP A 184 1.40 -7.73 12.25
N TYR A 185 0.92 -6.56 12.65
CA TYR A 185 1.75 -5.41 13.02
C TYR A 185 2.26 -5.42 14.46
N ASP A 186 1.73 -6.28 15.33
CA ASP A 186 2.19 -6.36 16.71
C ASP A 186 3.41 -7.27 16.80
N VAL A 187 4.60 -6.65 16.87
CA VAL A 187 5.88 -7.38 16.88
C VAL A 187 6.05 -8.29 18.10
N ASN A 188 5.31 -8.03 19.18
CA ASN A 188 5.34 -8.81 20.41
C ASN A 188 4.28 -9.91 20.46
N ASN A 189 3.38 -9.96 19.51
CA ASN A 189 2.29 -10.94 19.44
C ASN A 189 2.02 -11.34 18.00
N GLN A 190 2.96 -12.06 17.41
CA GLN A 190 2.86 -12.50 16.03
C GLN A 190 1.96 -13.72 15.89
N PRO A 191 1.15 -13.78 14.80
CA PRO A 191 0.36 -14.99 14.52
C PRO A 191 1.27 -16.19 14.22
N GLY A 192 0.76 -17.39 14.45
CA GLY A 192 1.46 -18.61 14.07
C GLY A 192 1.68 -18.70 12.55
N GLU A 193 2.83 -19.24 12.14
CA GLU A 193 3.19 -19.29 10.70
C GLU A 193 2.18 -20.07 9.86
N SER A 194 1.78 -21.26 10.31
CA SER A 194 0.83 -22.11 9.58
C SER A 194 -0.55 -21.46 9.46
N GLU A 195 -1.01 -20.84 10.55
CA GLU A 195 -2.30 -20.15 10.60
C GLU A 195 -2.29 -18.91 9.70
N ALA A 196 -1.22 -18.12 9.78
CA ALA A 196 -1.06 -16.92 8.93
C ALA A 196 -0.97 -17.28 7.46
N LEU A 197 -0.17 -18.29 7.11
CA LEU A 197 -0.05 -18.75 5.72
C LEU A 197 -1.41 -19.21 5.18
N GLN A 198 -2.16 -19.99 5.97
CA GLN A 198 -3.49 -20.44 5.56
C GLN A 198 -4.44 -19.27 5.33
N LYS A 199 -4.40 -18.27 6.21
CA LYS A 199 -5.22 -17.06 6.07
C LYS A 199 -4.90 -16.31 4.79
N LEU A 200 -3.63 -16.12 4.46
CA LEU A 200 -3.22 -15.47 3.21
C LEU A 200 -3.70 -16.27 1.99
N LYS A 201 -3.57 -17.59 2.03
CA LYS A 201 -4.03 -18.47 0.95
C LYS A 201 -5.55 -18.45 0.77
N ASP A 202 -6.29 -18.49 1.88
CA ASP A 202 -7.77 -18.51 1.86
C ASP A 202 -8.36 -17.23 1.29
N ARG A 203 -7.61 -16.13 1.32
CA ARG A 203 -8.07 -14.81 0.89
C ARG A 203 -7.59 -14.38 -0.49
N MET A 204 -6.93 -15.26 -1.24
CA MET A 204 -6.57 -14.97 -2.62
C MET A 204 -7.83 -14.66 -3.44
N HIS A 205 -7.76 -13.64 -4.26
CA HIS A 205 -8.84 -13.25 -5.17
C HIS A 205 -8.27 -12.42 -6.32
N PRO A 206 -8.98 -12.33 -7.47
CA PRO A 206 -8.51 -11.52 -8.60
C PRO A 206 -8.34 -10.05 -8.20
N GLY A 207 -7.21 -9.47 -8.56
CA GLY A 207 -6.89 -8.08 -8.25
C GLY A 207 -6.55 -7.81 -6.79
N ALA A 208 -6.26 -8.84 -6.01
CA ALA A 208 -6.00 -8.69 -4.58
C ALA A 208 -4.82 -7.75 -4.29
N ILE A 209 -5.06 -6.75 -3.46
CA ILE A 209 -4.02 -5.88 -2.92
C ILE A 209 -3.79 -6.28 -1.46
N TYR A 210 -2.66 -6.92 -1.22
CA TYR A 210 -2.28 -7.37 0.13
C TYR A 210 -1.50 -6.27 0.84
N LEU A 211 -2.01 -5.83 1.98
CA LEU A 211 -1.25 -4.99 2.92
C LEU A 211 -0.57 -5.91 3.94
N LEU A 212 0.76 -5.94 3.88
CA LEU A 212 1.59 -6.66 4.82
C LEU A 212 2.52 -5.66 5.52
N HIS A 213 2.79 -5.88 6.81
CA HIS A 213 3.73 -5.04 7.55
C HIS A 213 5.11 -5.69 7.53
N ALA A 214 6.12 -4.91 7.17
CA ALA A 214 7.49 -5.39 7.00
C ALA A 214 8.19 -5.71 8.32
N GLU A 215 7.69 -5.23 9.45
CA GLU A 215 8.17 -5.59 10.77
C GLU A 215 7.70 -6.96 11.26
N SER A 216 6.77 -7.61 10.54
CA SER A 216 6.25 -8.93 10.92
C SER A 216 7.26 -10.04 10.64
N THR A 217 7.73 -10.69 11.70
CA THR A 217 8.60 -11.88 11.58
C THR A 217 7.85 -13.06 10.96
N THR A 218 6.57 -13.19 11.25
CA THR A 218 5.71 -14.22 10.64
C THR A 218 5.58 -14.02 9.14
N ASN A 219 5.25 -12.80 8.69
CA ASN A 219 5.17 -12.49 7.25
C ASN A 219 6.51 -12.80 6.56
N THR A 220 7.59 -12.40 7.17
CA THR A 220 8.95 -12.64 6.64
C THR A 220 9.21 -14.13 6.45
N ALA A 221 8.83 -14.95 7.41
CA ALA A 221 9.04 -16.39 7.38
C ALA A 221 8.18 -17.11 6.31
N ILE A 222 6.94 -16.66 6.09
CA ILE A 222 5.98 -17.35 5.21
C ILE A 222 5.91 -16.79 3.79
N LEU A 223 6.54 -15.65 3.53
CA LEU A 223 6.39 -14.93 2.26
C LEU A 223 6.70 -15.82 1.04
N GLY A 224 7.80 -16.55 1.07
CA GLY A 224 8.17 -17.44 -0.05
C GLY A 224 7.13 -18.52 -0.30
N ARG A 225 6.63 -19.14 0.76
CA ARG A 225 5.57 -20.18 0.66
C ARG A 225 4.28 -19.60 0.14
N PHE A 226 3.94 -18.38 0.54
CA PHE A 226 2.75 -17.71 0.01
C PHE A 226 2.88 -17.40 -1.48
N ILE A 227 4.02 -16.87 -1.92
CA ILE A 227 4.27 -16.59 -3.34
C ILE A 227 4.14 -17.88 -4.17
N ASP A 228 4.74 -18.97 -3.70
CA ASP A 228 4.64 -20.25 -4.37
C ASP A 228 3.18 -20.73 -4.49
N ALA A 229 2.40 -20.58 -3.41
CA ALA A 229 0.99 -20.97 -3.40
C ALA A 229 0.16 -20.12 -4.37
N ALA A 230 0.42 -18.81 -4.42
CA ALA A 230 -0.27 -17.89 -5.32
C ALA A 230 0.01 -18.25 -6.79
N GLN A 231 1.26 -18.49 -7.12
CA GLN A 231 1.66 -18.89 -8.49
C GLN A 231 1.07 -20.25 -8.87
N ALA A 232 1.06 -21.20 -7.94
CA ALA A 232 0.44 -22.53 -8.17
C ALA A 232 -1.06 -22.41 -8.40
N ALA A 233 -1.72 -21.41 -7.82
CA ALA A 233 -3.14 -21.12 -8.04
C ALA A 233 -3.41 -20.31 -9.32
N GLY A 234 -2.39 -19.99 -10.10
CA GLY A 234 -2.50 -19.28 -11.38
C GLY A 234 -2.43 -17.77 -11.29
N TYR A 235 -2.01 -17.23 -10.15
CA TYR A 235 -1.85 -15.78 -9.99
C TYR A 235 -0.46 -15.31 -10.41
N GLU A 236 -0.41 -14.16 -11.08
CA GLU A 236 0.82 -13.39 -11.20
C GLU A 236 0.98 -12.52 -9.95
N VAL A 237 2.16 -12.55 -9.34
CA VAL A 237 2.50 -11.70 -8.21
C VAL A 237 3.33 -10.54 -8.74
N VAL A 238 2.80 -9.34 -8.68
CA VAL A 238 3.37 -8.15 -9.34
C VAL A 238 3.32 -6.91 -8.44
N ALA A 239 4.14 -5.92 -8.76
CA ALA A 239 4.03 -4.61 -8.12
C ALA A 239 2.80 -3.86 -8.62
N PHE A 240 2.19 -3.06 -7.75
CA PHE A 240 1.10 -2.16 -8.14
C PHE A 240 1.69 -0.96 -8.88
N GLN A 241 1.04 -0.55 -9.97
CA GLN A 241 1.49 0.58 -10.79
C GLN A 241 0.39 1.60 -11.02
#